data_a2e1ed072943cca6fdfb8a105046a2f9
#
_entry.id   a2e1ed072943cca6fdfb8a105046a2f9
#
_cell.length_a   1.000
_cell.length_b   1.000
_cell.length_c   1.000
_cell.angle_alpha   90.00
_cell.angle_beta   90.00
_cell.angle_gamma   90.00
#
_symmetry.space_group_name_H-M   'P 1'
#
loop_
_entity.id
_entity.type
_entity.pdbx_description
1 polymer ?
#
loop_
_entity_poly.entity_id
_entity_poly.type
_entity_poly.pdbx_seq_one_letter_code
_entity_poly.pdbx_strand_id
1 'polypeptide(L)'
;MENERDRLEQVYQARRALASRYRLDNPGNRFNFETLCEGMNRRLHELWPISAGKKILDLGAGELFWGDQFVAMGIKRDDYVGLDLLVWRLQNGRASGRDYQAVAASAAELPFETATFDVISQFTMMTSVLDDALRRRIAAEMIRVLKPGGYILWYDFRYNNPSNPNVRGIRRAELESLFPGLPANLQTITLLPPLARKLGLPLLKFFYACPILRSHYLAWIGPKG
;
A
#
# COMPACT_ATOMS: atom_id res chain seq x y z
N MET A 1 18.43 -5.41 -11.26
CA MET A 1 17.90 -4.22 -10.54
C MET A 1 17.82 -2.98 -11.43
N GLU A 2 18.83 -2.67 -12.22
CA GLU A 2 18.81 -1.51 -13.12
C GLU A 2 17.66 -1.58 -14.15
N ASN A 3 17.49 -2.72 -14.81
CA ASN A 3 16.41 -2.96 -15.77
C ASN A 3 14.98 -2.83 -15.16
N GLU A 4 14.79 -3.24 -13.90
CA GLU A 4 13.48 -3.11 -13.20
C GLU A 4 13.20 -1.67 -12.80
N ARG A 5 14.22 -0.90 -12.39
CA ARG A 5 14.11 0.52 -12.10
C ARG A 5 13.68 1.28 -13.36
N ASP A 6 14.34 1.04 -14.50
CA ASP A 6 14.03 1.73 -15.76
C ASP A 6 12.62 1.40 -16.25
N ARG A 7 12.20 0.13 -16.11
CA ARG A 7 10.84 -0.30 -16.41
C ARG A 7 9.82 0.46 -15.54
N LEU A 8 10.05 0.52 -14.23
CA LEU A 8 9.15 1.23 -13.30
C LEU A 8 9.14 2.73 -13.60
N GLU A 9 10.27 3.34 -13.91
CA GLU A 9 10.38 4.74 -14.30
C GLU A 9 9.44 5.05 -15.49
N GLN A 10 9.56 4.27 -16.56
CA GLN A 10 8.72 4.44 -17.76
C GLN A 10 7.23 4.24 -17.46
N VAL A 11 6.89 3.19 -16.67
CA VAL A 11 5.51 2.89 -16.29
C VAL A 11 4.89 4.02 -15.48
N TYR A 12 5.62 4.56 -14.49
CA TYR A 12 5.07 5.61 -13.64
C TYR A 12 5.03 6.97 -14.33
N GLN A 13 5.97 7.27 -15.22
CA GLN A 13 5.89 8.46 -16.09
C GLN A 13 4.66 8.40 -17.00
N ALA A 14 4.41 7.26 -17.66
CA ALA A 14 3.21 7.07 -18.46
C ALA A 14 1.90 7.20 -17.66
N ARG A 15 1.89 6.72 -16.39
CA ARG A 15 0.74 6.85 -15.49
C ARG A 15 0.38 8.28 -15.11
N ARG A 16 1.31 9.23 -15.18
CA ARG A 16 1.02 10.65 -14.92
C ARG A 16 -0.11 11.18 -15.82
N ALA A 17 -0.13 10.77 -17.09
CA ALA A 17 -1.21 11.13 -18.03
C ALA A 17 -2.59 10.58 -17.61
N LEU A 18 -2.62 9.58 -16.71
CA LEU A 18 -3.85 8.93 -16.22
C LEU A 18 -4.25 9.40 -14.83
N ALA A 19 -3.58 10.40 -14.25
CA ALA A 19 -3.83 10.86 -12.87
C ALA A 19 -5.29 11.29 -12.65
N SER A 20 -5.94 11.87 -13.67
CA SER A 20 -7.35 12.26 -13.62
C SER A 20 -8.30 11.09 -13.33
N ARG A 21 -7.92 9.86 -13.67
CA ARG A 21 -8.74 8.65 -13.40
C ARG A 21 -8.88 8.32 -11.92
N TYR A 22 -7.99 8.84 -11.08
CA TYR A 22 -7.93 8.51 -9.65
C TYR A 22 -8.41 9.66 -8.74
N ARG A 23 -8.95 10.72 -9.35
CA ARG A 23 -9.45 11.88 -8.59
C ARG A 23 -10.62 11.49 -7.69
N LEU A 24 -10.66 12.08 -6.51
CA LEU A 24 -11.70 11.83 -5.48
C LEU A 24 -13.00 12.63 -5.71
N ASP A 25 -13.06 13.47 -6.74
CA ASP A 25 -14.31 14.09 -7.22
C ASP A 25 -15.26 13.07 -7.86
N ASN A 26 -14.71 11.94 -8.40
CA ASN A 26 -15.53 10.82 -8.83
C ASN A 26 -16.10 10.04 -7.63
N PRO A 27 -17.44 9.85 -7.53
CA PRO A 27 -18.08 9.17 -6.39
C PRO A 27 -17.56 7.76 -6.14
N GLY A 28 -17.25 6.99 -7.17
CA GLY A 28 -16.74 5.63 -7.04
C GLY A 28 -15.31 5.56 -6.52
N ASN A 29 -14.45 6.48 -6.96
CA ASN A 29 -13.10 6.58 -6.41
C ASN A 29 -13.14 7.00 -4.95
N ARG A 30 -13.97 7.98 -4.62
CA ARG A 30 -14.18 8.46 -3.24
C ARG A 30 -14.68 7.34 -2.35
N PHE A 31 -15.72 6.62 -2.75
CA PHE A 31 -16.27 5.48 -2.03
C PHE A 31 -15.20 4.42 -1.71
N ASN A 32 -14.41 4.03 -2.72
CA ASN A 32 -13.34 3.07 -2.53
C ASN A 32 -12.25 3.56 -1.58
N PHE A 33 -11.90 4.83 -1.68
CA PHE A 33 -10.90 5.47 -0.80
C PHE A 33 -11.38 5.55 0.65
N GLU A 34 -12.60 6.05 0.87
CA GLU A 34 -13.21 6.15 2.20
C GLU A 34 -13.32 4.77 2.86
N THR A 35 -13.80 3.76 2.12
CA THR A 35 -13.90 2.38 2.62
C THR A 35 -12.54 1.82 3.03
N LEU A 36 -11.47 2.12 2.27
CA LEU A 36 -10.12 1.72 2.60
C LEU A 36 -9.64 2.41 3.89
N CYS A 37 -9.77 3.73 3.97
CA CYS A 37 -9.37 4.51 5.14
C CYS A 37 -10.13 4.09 6.41
N GLU A 38 -11.44 3.83 6.31
CA GLU A 38 -12.24 3.30 7.42
C GLU A 38 -11.75 1.93 7.89
N GLY A 39 -11.45 1.02 6.94
CA GLY A 39 -10.92 -0.31 7.26
C GLY A 39 -9.56 -0.25 7.95
N MET A 40 -8.68 0.62 7.48
CA MET A 40 -7.36 0.86 8.07
C MET A 40 -7.48 1.46 9.47
N ASN A 41 -8.24 2.55 9.60
CA ASN A 41 -8.40 3.29 10.85
C ASN A 41 -9.01 2.41 11.96
N ARG A 42 -10.08 1.68 11.65
CA ARG A 42 -10.70 0.74 12.59
C ARG A 42 -9.69 -0.27 13.11
N ARG A 43 -8.91 -0.91 12.22
CA ARG A 43 -7.94 -1.92 12.64
C ARG A 43 -6.76 -1.32 13.39
N LEU A 44 -6.29 -0.15 13.01
CA LEU A 44 -5.23 0.56 13.70
C LEU A 44 -5.63 0.84 15.17
N HIS A 45 -6.87 1.31 15.39
CA HIS A 45 -7.40 1.55 16.74
C HIS A 45 -7.64 0.28 17.55
N GLU A 46 -8.02 -0.83 16.91
CA GLU A 46 -8.13 -2.14 17.57
C GLU A 46 -6.76 -2.64 18.06
N LEU A 47 -5.72 -2.48 17.24
CA LEU A 47 -4.37 -2.92 17.58
C LEU A 47 -3.70 -2.01 18.61
N TRP A 48 -3.89 -0.70 18.45
CA TRP A 48 -3.30 0.32 19.32
C TRP A 48 -4.30 1.45 19.58
N PRO A 49 -5.04 1.41 20.69
CA PRO A 49 -5.99 2.48 21.06
C PRO A 49 -5.33 3.86 21.15
N ILE A 50 -4.01 3.90 21.41
CA ILE A 50 -3.18 5.11 21.34
C ILE A 50 -2.07 4.84 20.33
N SER A 51 -2.23 5.33 19.10
CA SER A 51 -1.27 5.14 18.01
C SER A 51 -0.03 6.02 18.11
N ALA A 52 -0.01 6.99 19.03
CA ALA A 52 1.13 7.88 19.26
C ALA A 52 2.41 7.11 19.62
N GLY A 53 3.51 7.43 18.94
CA GLY A 53 4.81 6.78 19.12
C GLY A 53 4.97 5.47 18.33
N LYS A 54 4.03 5.14 17.44
CA LYS A 54 4.16 4.00 16.52
C LYS A 54 4.85 4.45 15.24
N LYS A 55 6.02 3.87 14.96
CA LYS A 55 6.80 4.17 13.76
C LYS A 55 6.31 3.38 12.56
N ILE A 56 6.04 4.09 11.46
CA ILE A 56 5.54 3.51 10.21
C ILE A 56 6.57 3.70 9.10
N LEU A 57 6.85 2.63 8.36
CA LEU A 57 7.56 2.68 7.09
C LEU A 57 6.56 2.38 5.96
N ASP A 58 6.40 3.30 5.02
CA ASP A 58 5.55 3.16 3.84
C ASP A 58 6.42 2.84 2.62
N LEU A 59 6.29 1.60 2.10
CA LEU A 59 7.07 1.13 0.96
C LEU A 59 6.35 1.43 -0.37
N GLY A 60 7.09 2.05 -1.29
CA GLY A 60 6.52 2.57 -2.53
C GLY A 60 5.66 3.80 -2.28
N ALA A 61 6.08 4.65 -1.33
CA ALA A 61 5.32 5.79 -0.82
C ALA A 61 4.96 6.85 -1.88
N GLY A 62 5.62 6.78 -3.04
CA GLY A 62 5.36 7.68 -4.15
C GLY A 62 5.46 9.15 -3.75
N GLU A 63 4.36 9.86 -3.91
CA GLU A 63 4.26 11.27 -3.55
C GLU A 63 3.89 11.50 -2.07
N LEU A 64 4.15 10.53 -1.19
CA LEU A 64 3.96 10.61 0.27
C LEU A 64 2.49 10.83 0.69
N PHE A 65 1.55 10.47 -0.17
CA PHE A 65 0.12 10.71 0.05
C PHE A 65 -0.41 10.00 1.32
N TRP A 66 0.07 8.79 1.60
CA TRP A 66 -0.39 8.02 2.75
C TRP A 66 0.09 8.60 4.09
N GLY A 67 1.16 9.41 4.08
CA GLY A 67 1.58 10.16 5.27
C GLY A 67 0.46 11.04 5.82
N ASP A 68 -0.26 11.77 4.95
CA ASP A 68 -1.40 12.60 5.35
C ASP A 68 -2.51 11.76 6.01
N GLN A 69 -2.75 10.54 5.48
CA GLN A 69 -3.77 9.64 6.01
C GLN A 69 -3.36 9.04 7.37
N PHE A 70 -2.09 8.63 7.53
CA PHE A 70 -1.59 8.14 8.80
C PHE A 70 -1.62 9.22 9.89
N VAL A 71 -1.28 10.45 9.55
CA VAL A 71 -1.39 11.58 10.49
C VAL A 71 -2.85 11.83 10.88
N ALA A 72 -3.79 11.78 9.93
CA ALA A 72 -5.22 11.87 10.22
C ALA A 72 -5.73 10.72 11.12
N MET A 73 -5.06 9.57 11.12
CA MET A 73 -5.34 8.42 12.00
C MET A 73 -4.60 8.48 13.34
N GLY A 74 -3.90 9.57 13.66
CA GLY A 74 -3.24 9.80 14.95
C GLY A 74 -1.75 9.43 15.02
N ILE A 75 -1.12 9.05 13.91
CA ILE A 75 0.34 8.87 13.85
C ILE A 75 1.01 10.24 13.82
N LYS A 76 2.07 10.42 14.60
CA LYS A 76 2.83 11.67 14.54
C LYS A 76 3.57 11.77 13.20
N ARG A 77 3.70 12.99 12.69
CA ARG A 77 4.40 13.27 11.43
C ARG A 77 5.82 12.68 11.42
N ASP A 78 6.55 12.83 12.52
CA ASP A 78 7.94 12.36 12.65
C ASP A 78 8.06 10.83 12.79
N ASP A 79 6.95 10.15 13.06
CA ASP A 79 6.89 8.69 13.17
C ASP A 79 6.57 8.02 11.81
N TYR A 80 6.31 8.78 10.74
CA TYR A 80 6.10 8.29 9.39
C TYR A 80 7.34 8.48 8.52
N VAL A 81 7.77 7.40 7.86
CA VAL A 81 8.88 7.40 6.89
C VAL A 81 8.36 6.82 5.58
N GLY A 82 8.45 7.58 4.49
CA GLY A 82 8.16 7.10 3.14
C GLY A 82 9.43 6.61 2.44
N LEU A 83 9.36 5.45 1.78
CA LEU A 83 10.44 4.96 0.92
C LEU A 83 9.91 4.72 -0.50
N ASP A 84 10.63 5.23 -1.49
CA ASP A 84 10.33 4.94 -2.90
C ASP A 84 11.63 4.79 -3.68
N LEU A 85 11.61 3.94 -4.71
CA LEU A 85 12.73 3.75 -5.62
C LEU A 85 12.96 4.97 -6.53
N LEU A 86 11.88 5.70 -6.85
CA LEU A 86 11.87 6.79 -7.81
C LEU A 86 11.93 8.14 -7.08
N VAL A 87 13.13 8.71 -7.00
CA VAL A 87 13.44 9.99 -6.29
C VAL A 87 12.47 11.10 -6.65
N TRP A 88 12.16 11.27 -7.95
CA TRP A 88 11.29 12.35 -8.42
C TRP A 88 9.86 12.28 -7.83
N ARG A 89 9.38 11.08 -7.49
CA ARG A 89 8.07 10.93 -6.85
C ARG A 89 8.08 11.51 -5.43
N LEU A 90 9.12 11.22 -4.66
CA LEU A 90 9.32 11.81 -3.33
C LEU A 90 9.46 13.33 -3.40
N GLN A 91 10.21 13.83 -4.41
CA GLN A 91 10.37 15.26 -4.65
C GLN A 91 9.03 15.94 -4.99
N ASN A 92 8.19 15.32 -5.81
CA ASN A 92 6.84 15.81 -6.11
C ASN A 92 5.96 15.88 -4.85
N GLY A 93 6.04 14.87 -4.00
CA GLY A 93 5.35 14.86 -2.71
C GLY A 93 5.73 16.05 -1.85
N ARG A 94 7.03 16.29 -1.69
CA ARG A 94 7.56 17.46 -0.95
C ARG A 94 7.13 18.78 -1.60
N ALA A 95 7.23 18.90 -2.90
CA ALA A 95 6.77 20.08 -3.63
C ALA A 95 5.25 20.35 -3.47
N SER A 96 4.48 19.31 -3.14
CA SER A 96 3.05 19.40 -2.82
C SER A 96 2.77 19.66 -1.33
N GLY A 97 3.78 20.02 -0.54
CA GLY A 97 3.66 20.34 0.89
C GLY A 97 3.70 19.13 1.83
N ARG A 98 3.99 17.93 1.32
CA ARG A 98 4.13 16.70 2.14
C ARG A 98 5.55 16.56 2.66
N ASP A 99 5.86 17.36 3.67
CA ASP A 99 7.19 17.38 4.32
C ASP A 99 7.30 16.26 5.36
N TYR A 100 7.42 15.04 4.88
CA TYR A 100 7.66 13.82 5.66
C TYR A 100 9.11 13.35 5.51
N GLN A 101 9.58 12.55 6.46
CA GLN A 101 10.81 11.80 6.29
C GLN A 101 10.67 10.88 5.07
N ALA A 102 11.62 10.97 4.13
CA ALA A 102 11.56 10.22 2.89
C ALA A 102 12.95 9.75 2.46
N VAL A 103 13.04 8.48 2.07
CA VAL A 103 14.27 7.80 1.68
C VAL A 103 14.13 7.25 0.27
N ALA A 104 15.06 7.59 -0.61
CA ALA A 104 15.15 7.03 -1.94
C ALA A 104 16.01 5.76 -1.90
N ALA A 105 15.37 4.59 -1.91
CA ALA A 105 16.06 3.30 -1.84
C ALA A 105 15.21 2.17 -2.44
N SER A 106 15.84 1.01 -2.64
CA SER A 106 15.16 -0.22 -3.02
C SER A 106 14.50 -0.88 -1.82
N ALA A 107 13.24 -1.30 -1.96
CA ALA A 107 12.56 -2.10 -0.94
C ALA A 107 13.18 -3.50 -0.75
N ALA A 108 14.02 -3.95 -1.69
CA ALA A 108 14.74 -5.21 -1.60
C ALA A 108 16.06 -5.13 -0.80
N GLU A 109 16.42 -3.92 -0.34
CA GLU A 109 17.61 -3.65 0.47
C GLU A 109 17.34 -2.38 1.27
N LEU A 110 16.64 -2.53 2.39
CA LEU A 110 16.17 -1.41 3.20
C LEU A 110 17.31 -0.83 4.04
N PRO A 111 17.58 0.50 3.96
CA PRO A 111 18.65 1.14 4.69
C PRO A 111 18.27 1.42 6.16
N PHE A 112 17.66 0.45 6.82
CA PHE A 112 17.21 0.54 8.20
C PHE A 112 17.71 -0.66 9.01
N GLU A 113 17.90 -0.45 10.29
CA GLU A 113 18.25 -1.53 11.21
C GLU A 113 17.10 -2.54 11.36
N THR A 114 17.44 -3.74 11.81
CA THR A 114 16.47 -4.78 12.18
C THR A 114 15.55 -4.26 13.29
N ALA A 115 14.28 -4.62 13.24
CA ALA A 115 13.29 -4.30 14.28
C ALA A 115 13.16 -2.78 14.57
N THR A 116 13.05 -1.96 13.51
CA THR A 116 12.94 -0.50 13.62
C THR A 116 11.50 0.00 13.66
N PHE A 117 10.59 -0.63 12.90
CA PHE A 117 9.24 -0.11 12.68
C PHE A 117 8.16 -0.97 13.33
N ASP A 118 7.12 -0.31 13.82
CA ASP A 118 5.93 -0.98 14.38
C ASP A 118 4.97 -1.43 13.27
N VAL A 119 4.91 -0.68 12.16
CA VAL A 119 4.12 -1.01 10.97
C VAL A 119 4.97 -0.83 9.72
N ILE A 120 4.89 -1.80 8.82
CA ILE A 120 5.36 -1.67 7.44
C ILE A 120 4.13 -1.63 6.55
N SER A 121 3.88 -0.52 5.86
CA SER A 121 2.77 -0.41 4.90
C SER A 121 3.25 -0.52 3.45
N GLN A 122 2.39 -1.01 2.59
CA GLN A 122 2.52 -0.91 1.15
C GLN A 122 1.14 -0.78 0.49
N PHE A 123 1.03 0.10 -0.49
CA PHE A 123 -0.21 0.37 -1.23
C PHE A 123 0.04 0.18 -2.73
N THR A 124 -0.37 -0.97 -3.27
CA THR A 124 -0.26 -1.34 -4.69
C THR A 124 1.18 -1.31 -5.25
N MET A 125 2.18 -1.47 -4.39
CA MET A 125 3.58 -1.53 -4.78
C MET A 125 3.96 -2.95 -5.24
N MET A 126 3.61 -3.97 -4.47
CA MET A 126 4.06 -5.33 -4.71
C MET A 126 3.51 -5.94 -6.01
N THR A 127 2.30 -5.57 -6.44
CA THR A 127 1.79 -5.99 -7.76
C THR A 127 2.55 -5.38 -8.93
N SER A 128 3.28 -4.28 -8.73
CA SER A 128 4.16 -3.68 -9.75
C SER A 128 5.52 -4.38 -9.86
N VAL A 129 5.88 -5.22 -8.89
CA VAL A 129 7.09 -6.07 -8.94
C VAL A 129 6.72 -7.38 -9.65
N LEU A 130 7.25 -7.64 -10.85
CA LEU A 130 6.87 -8.80 -11.65
C LEU A 130 7.75 -10.02 -11.38
N ASP A 131 8.96 -9.83 -10.86
CA ASP A 131 9.92 -10.88 -10.52
C ASP A 131 9.61 -11.47 -9.13
N ASP A 132 9.44 -12.80 -9.08
CA ASP A 132 9.10 -13.52 -7.84
C ASP A 132 10.25 -13.57 -6.83
N ALA A 133 11.50 -13.61 -7.29
CA ALA A 133 12.65 -13.59 -6.40
C ALA A 133 12.77 -12.22 -5.73
N LEU A 134 12.52 -11.14 -6.48
CA LEU A 134 12.50 -9.79 -5.96
C LEU A 134 11.36 -9.59 -4.94
N ARG A 135 10.15 -10.13 -5.22
CA ARG A 135 9.05 -10.12 -4.24
C ARG A 135 9.41 -10.77 -2.92
N ARG A 136 10.03 -11.96 -2.97
CA ARG A 136 10.49 -12.67 -1.76
C ARG A 136 11.55 -11.88 -1.01
N ARG A 137 12.49 -11.26 -1.73
CA ARG A 137 13.53 -10.43 -1.11
C ARG A 137 12.94 -9.20 -0.41
N ILE A 138 11.98 -8.51 -1.04
CA ILE A 138 11.26 -7.40 -0.44
C ILE A 138 10.51 -7.86 0.82
N ALA A 139 9.79 -8.97 0.76
CA ALA A 139 9.07 -9.51 1.90
C ALA A 139 10.00 -9.86 3.07
N ALA A 140 11.17 -10.44 2.78
CA ALA A 140 12.20 -10.72 3.80
C ALA A 140 12.71 -9.43 4.47
N GLU A 141 12.95 -8.37 3.70
CA GLU A 141 13.35 -7.08 4.23
C GLU A 141 12.24 -6.43 5.09
N MET A 142 10.97 -6.52 4.66
CA MET A 142 9.83 -6.10 5.48
C MET A 142 9.83 -6.81 6.83
N ILE A 143 9.99 -8.13 6.84
CA ILE A 143 10.07 -8.91 8.09
C ILE A 143 11.28 -8.49 8.93
N ARG A 144 12.44 -8.26 8.32
CA ARG A 144 13.68 -7.88 9.03
C ARG A 144 13.51 -6.59 9.80
N VAL A 145 13.01 -5.54 9.14
CA VAL A 145 12.90 -4.21 9.78
C VAL A 145 11.65 -4.06 10.66
N LEU A 146 10.73 -5.03 10.64
CA LEU A 146 9.56 -5.06 11.50
C LEU A 146 9.94 -5.47 12.91
N LYS A 147 9.47 -4.73 13.92
CA LYS A 147 9.66 -5.06 15.34
C LYS A 147 8.91 -6.33 15.73
N PRO A 148 9.35 -7.03 16.79
CA PRO A 148 8.49 -7.97 17.50
C PRO A 148 7.17 -7.30 17.90
N GLY A 149 6.05 -7.99 17.75
CA GLY A 149 4.71 -7.41 17.97
C GLY A 149 4.22 -6.47 16.87
N GLY A 150 5.03 -6.20 15.84
CA GLY A 150 4.68 -5.32 14.73
C GLY A 150 3.83 -6.00 13.65
N TYR A 151 3.27 -5.21 12.76
CA TYR A 151 2.37 -5.66 11.69
C TYR A 151 2.77 -5.12 10.32
N ILE A 152 2.50 -5.91 9.27
CA ILE A 152 2.55 -5.46 7.89
C ILE A 152 1.12 -5.10 7.47
N LEU A 153 0.91 -3.84 7.07
CA LEU A 153 -0.32 -3.37 6.45
C LEU A 153 -0.19 -3.51 4.94
N TRP A 154 -1.00 -4.39 4.40
CA TRP A 154 -0.99 -4.73 2.98
C TRP A 154 -2.28 -4.28 2.30
N TYR A 155 -2.13 -3.50 1.21
CA TYR A 155 -3.23 -3.18 0.31
C TYR A 155 -2.78 -3.37 -1.14
N ASP A 156 -3.33 -4.38 -1.84
CA ASP A 156 -2.95 -4.65 -3.21
C ASP A 156 -3.99 -5.47 -3.98
N PHE A 157 -3.86 -5.49 -5.32
CA PHE A 157 -4.74 -6.23 -6.21
C PHE A 157 -4.65 -7.74 -5.99
N ARG A 158 -5.82 -8.39 -5.93
CA ARG A 158 -5.96 -9.86 -5.84
C ARG A 158 -6.15 -10.54 -7.19
N TYR A 159 -6.44 -9.78 -8.23
CA TYR A 159 -6.64 -10.23 -9.60
C TYR A 159 -5.63 -9.59 -10.55
N ASN A 160 -5.30 -10.32 -11.62
CA ASN A 160 -4.58 -9.72 -12.74
C ASN A 160 -5.48 -8.70 -13.45
N ASN A 161 -4.87 -7.63 -13.93
CA ASN A 161 -5.55 -6.66 -14.78
C ASN A 161 -5.22 -6.98 -16.25
N PRO A 162 -6.17 -7.52 -17.05
CA PRO A 162 -5.90 -7.89 -18.45
C PRO A 162 -5.45 -6.70 -19.32
N SER A 163 -5.83 -5.48 -18.93
CA SER A 163 -5.48 -4.26 -19.65
C SER A 163 -4.17 -3.61 -19.17
N ASN A 164 -3.47 -4.22 -18.21
CA ASN A 164 -2.22 -3.67 -17.68
C ASN A 164 -1.20 -4.77 -17.40
N PRO A 165 -0.32 -5.08 -18.35
CA PRO A 165 0.71 -6.11 -18.19
C PRO A 165 1.80 -5.73 -17.17
N ASN A 166 1.87 -4.46 -16.76
CA ASN A 166 2.85 -3.96 -15.80
C ASN A 166 2.47 -4.23 -14.34
N VAL A 167 1.38 -4.95 -14.10
CA VAL A 167 0.98 -5.38 -12.75
C VAL A 167 0.53 -6.83 -12.78
N ARG A 168 0.90 -7.58 -11.75
CA ARG A 168 0.47 -8.95 -11.52
C ARG A 168 -0.18 -9.05 -10.14
N GLY A 169 -1.46 -9.43 -10.11
CA GLY A 169 -2.23 -9.62 -8.88
C GLY A 169 -1.60 -10.68 -7.97
N ILE A 170 -1.73 -10.50 -6.67
CA ILE A 170 -1.19 -11.40 -5.65
C ILE A 170 -2.37 -12.10 -4.97
N ARG A 171 -2.44 -13.41 -5.15
CA ARG A 171 -3.48 -14.26 -4.55
C ARG A 171 -3.14 -14.55 -3.09
N ARG A 172 -4.14 -14.97 -2.33
CA ARG A 172 -3.99 -15.31 -0.90
C ARG A 172 -2.84 -16.28 -0.63
N ALA A 173 -2.77 -17.37 -1.36
CA ALA A 173 -1.70 -18.37 -1.16
C ALA A 173 -0.30 -17.79 -1.41
N GLU A 174 -0.14 -16.91 -2.41
CA GLU A 174 1.12 -16.22 -2.68
C GLU A 174 1.45 -15.25 -1.53
N LEU A 175 0.47 -14.45 -1.07
CA LEU A 175 0.66 -13.54 0.05
C LEU A 175 1.09 -14.30 1.32
N GLU A 176 0.44 -15.40 1.65
CA GLU A 176 0.80 -16.24 2.80
C GLU A 176 2.21 -16.86 2.65
N SER A 177 2.62 -17.20 1.42
CA SER A 177 3.96 -17.71 1.15
C SER A 177 5.07 -16.65 1.27
N LEU A 178 4.75 -15.37 1.06
CA LEU A 178 5.69 -14.26 1.24
C LEU A 178 5.99 -13.99 2.72
N PHE A 179 5.06 -14.31 3.62
CA PHE A 179 5.16 -14.04 5.05
C PHE A 179 4.94 -15.31 5.88
N PRO A 180 5.83 -16.34 5.73
CA PRO A 180 5.66 -17.62 6.40
C PRO A 180 5.68 -17.45 7.92
N GLY A 181 4.74 -18.12 8.59
CA GLY A 181 4.64 -18.07 10.05
C GLY A 181 3.98 -16.83 10.64
N LEU A 182 3.63 -15.83 9.83
CA LEU A 182 2.89 -14.67 10.30
C LEU A 182 1.38 -14.84 10.00
N PRO A 183 0.51 -14.73 11.03
CA PRO A 183 -0.92 -14.78 10.81
C PRO A 183 -1.40 -13.59 9.97
N ALA A 184 -2.29 -13.82 9.02
CA ALA A 184 -2.82 -12.78 8.15
C ALA A 184 -4.33 -12.60 8.38
N ASN A 185 -4.72 -11.45 8.93
CA ASN A 185 -6.12 -11.01 8.92
C ASN A 185 -6.39 -10.32 7.59
N LEU A 186 -7.07 -11.03 6.69
CA LEU A 186 -7.23 -10.66 5.30
C LEU A 186 -8.71 -10.46 4.94
N GLN A 187 -9.03 -9.29 4.43
CA GLN A 187 -10.36 -8.96 3.90
C GLN A 187 -10.30 -8.49 2.46
N THR A 188 -11.35 -8.77 1.70
CA THR A 188 -11.49 -8.19 0.36
C THR A 188 -12.10 -6.79 0.47
N ILE A 189 -11.57 -5.85 -0.30
CA ILE A 189 -11.98 -4.45 -0.28
C ILE A 189 -11.88 -3.85 -1.70
N THR A 190 -12.37 -2.63 -1.85
CA THR A 190 -12.30 -1.86 -3.10
C THR A 190 -13.11 -2.47 -4.22
N LEU A 191 -14.29 -1.95 -4.47
CA LEU A 191 -15.09 -2.33 -5.63
C LEU A 191 -14.28 -2.11 -6.91
N LEU A 192 -14.33 -3.05 -7.85
CA LEU A 192 -13.65 -2.98 -9.15
C LEU A 192 -13.63 -1.53 -9.69
N PRO A 193 -12.47 -0.86 -9.81
CA PRO A 193 -12.42 0.57 -10.11
C PRO A 193 -13.11 0.98 -11.41
N PRO A 194 -13.05 0.19 -12.51
CA PRO A 194 -13.80 0.52 -13.73
C PRO A 194 -15.31 0.49 -13.54
N LEU A 195 -15.80 -0.41 -12.69
CA LEU A 195 -17.24 -0.50 -12.33
C LEU A 195 -17.62 0.66 -11.40
N ALA A 196 -16.85 0.84 -10.33
CA ALA A 196 -17.12 1.87 -9.32
C ALA A 196 -17.25 3.26 -9.93
N ARG A 197 -16.36 3.64 -10.86
CA ARG A 197 -16.38 4.96 -11.50
C ARG A 197 -17.63 5.27 -12.33
N LYS A 198 -18.42 4.26 -12.67
CA LYS A 198 -19.65 4.39 -13.49
C LYS A 198 -20.93 4.39 -12.67
N LEU A 199 -20.84 4.14 -11.36
CA LEU A 199 -22.00 3.91 -10.50
C LEU A 199 -22.27 5.11 -9.58
N GLY A 200 -23.56 5.38 -9.33
CA GLY A 200 -24.01 6.26 -8.24
C GLY A 200 -23.95 5.55 -6.88
N LEU A 201 -24.01 6.33 -5.80
CA LEU A 201 -23.79 5.87 -4.42
C LEU A 201 -24.66 4.66 -3.99
N PRO A 202 -25.97 4.59 -4.30
CA PRO A 202 -26.79 3.42 -3.93
C PRO A 202 -26.29 2.11 -4.58
N LEU A 203 -25.94 2.18 -5.86
CA LEU A 203 -25.42 1.02 -6.60
C LEU A 203 -24.01 0.64 -6.15
N LEU A 204 -23.17 1.60 -5.75
CA LEU A 204 -21.87 1.32 -5.17
C LEU A 204 -21.99 0.41 -3.94
N LYS A 205 -22.87 0.76 -2.99
CA LYS A 205 -23.12 -0.04 -1.78
C LYS A 205 -23.68 -1.42 -2.12
N PHE A 206 -24.62 -1.50 -3.05
CA PHE A 206 -25.20 -2.77 -3.48
C PHE A 206 -24.15 -3.72 -4.07
N PHE A 207 -23.36 -3.27 -5.05
CA PHE A 207 -22.32 -4.10 -5.67
C PHE A 207 -21.14 -4.37 -4.72
N TYR A 208 -20.83 -3.46 -3.81
CA TYR A 208 -19.80 -3.68 -2.80
C TYR A 208 -20.15 -4.81 -1.83
N ALA A 209 -21.44 -5.12 -1.62
CA ALA A 209 -21.87 -6.27 -0.82
C ALA A 209 -21.41 -7.62 -1.41
N CYS A 210 -21.09 -7.67 -2.73
CA CYS A 210 -20.63 -8.88 -3.40
C CYS A 210 -19.08 -9.00 -3.34
N PRO A 211 -18.49 -9.93 -2.55
CA PRO A 211 -17.03 -10.01 -2.36
C PRO A 211 -16.23 -10.31 -3.63
N ILE A 212 -16.83 -10.96 -4.63
CA ILE A 212 -16.17 -11.28 -5.91
C ILE A 212 -15.86 -10.01 -6.72
N LEU A 213 -16.65 -8.94 -6.53
CA LEU A 213 -16.47 -7.66 -7.19
C LEU A 213 -15.45 -6.75 -6.47
N ARG A 214 -14.93 -7.18 -5.34
CA ARG A 214 -13.87 -6.45 -4.63
C ARG A 214 -12.52 -6.89 -5.16
N SER A 215 -11.74 -5.94 -5.66
CA SER A 215 -10.52 -6.19 -6.44
C SER A 215 -9.23 -6.23 -5.65
N HIS A 216 -9.23 -5.82 -4.38
CA HIS A 216 -8.04 -5.75 -3.56
C HIS A 216 -8.18 -6.60 -2.29
N TYR A 217 -7.04 -6.95 -1.72
CA TYR A 217 -6.94 -7.35 -0.33
C TYR A 217 -6.50 -6.15 0.52
N LEU A 218 -7.14 -5.98 1.67
CA LEU A 218 -6.60 -5.26 2.81
C LEU A 218 -6.24 -6.31 3.85
N ALA A 219 -4.97 -6.40 4.22
CA ALA A 219 -4.53 -7.36 5.21
C ALA A 219 -3.65 -6.70 6.27
N TRP A 220 -3.79 -7.20 7.50
CA TRP A 220 -2.86 -6.98 8.59
C TRP A 220 -2.18 -8.32 8.89
N ILE A 221 -0.88 -8.38 8.59
CA ILE A 221 -0.06 -9.59 8.68
C ILE A 221 0.81 -9.44 9.91
N GLY A 222 0.68 -10.33 10.87
CA GLY A 222 1.28 -10.25 12.18
C GLY A 222 0.29 -10.58 13.30
N PRO A 223 0.71 -10.44 14.59
CA PRO A 223 1.99 -9.85 14.99
C PRO A 223 3.20 -10.72 14.62
N LYS A 224 4.35 -10.07 14.42
CA LYS A 224 5.64 -10.75 14.35
C LYS A 224 6.01 -11.24 15.75
N GLY A 225 6.39 -12.49 15.87
CA GLY A 225 6.92 -13.08 17.11
C GLY A 225 8.25 -12.49 17.55
#